data_5e6558261279c80bac4a185f752f0dce
#
_entry.id   5e6558261279c80bac4a185f752f0dce
#
_cell.length_a   1.000
_cell.length_b   1.000
_cell.length_c   1.000
_cell.angle_alpha   90.00
_cell.angle_beta   90.00
_cell.angle_gamma   90.00
#
_symmetry.space_group_name_H-M   'P 1'
#
loop_
_entity.id
_entity.type
_entity.pdbx_description
1 polymer ?
#
loop_
_entity_poly.entity_id
_entity_poly.type
_entity_poly.pdbx_seq_one_letter_code
_entity_poly.pdbx_strand_id
1 'polypeptide(L)'
;SESLVKYSETKLDEVGKFLLKEGQCHVYFWKDHHQFYAEVTVNTRQKFFKATAHADDIYAATDMVCDKLEKQFIKVKEVYTGHKKTA
;
A
#
# COMPACT_ATOMS: atom_id res chain seq x y z
N SER A 1 -2.69 18.27 -1.13
CA SER A 1 -3.25 18.88 -2.34
C SER A 1 -4.22 17.94 -3.03
N GLU A 2 -5.10 18.49 -3.83
CA GLU A 2 -6.07 17.69 -4.59
C GLU A 2 -5.38 16.72 -5.54
N SER A 3 -4.31 17.17 -6.19
CA SER A 3 -3.55 16.35 -7.12
C SER A 3 -2.96 15.11 -6.44
N LEU A 4 -2.41 15.31 -5.26
CA LEU A 4 -1.82 14.21 -4.50
C LEU A 4 -2.89 13.24 -4.02
N VAL A 5 -4.03 13.75 -3.57
CA VAL A 5 -5.14 12.90 -3.14
C VAL A 5 -5.62 12.02 -4.29
N LYS A 6 -5.85 12.61 -5.45
CA LYS A 6 -6.29 11.88 -6.64
C LYS A 6 -5.25 10.85 -7.08
N TYR A 7 -3.98 11.23 -7.07
CA TYR A 7 -2.90 10.34 -7.45
C TYR A 7 -2.85 9.12 -6.52
N SER A 8 -2.93 9.38 -5.22
CA SER A 8 -2.91 8.32 -4.21
C SER A 8 -4.10 7.39 -4.35
N GLU A 9 -5.30 7.94 -4.55
CA GLU A 9 -6.51 7.14 -4.73
C GLU A 9 -6.39 6.22 -5.95
N THR A 10 -5.89 6.75 -7.07
CA THR A 10 -5.71 5.96 -8.29
C THR A 10 -4.73 4.82 -8.07
N LYS A 11 -3.59 5.12 -7.44
CA LYS A 11 -2.56 4.12 -7.16
C LYS A 11 -3.08 3.05 -6.21
N LEU A 12 -3.77 3.45 -5.16
CA LEU A 12 -4.30 2.52 -4.17
C LEU A 12 -5.42 1.65 -4.75
N ASP A 13 -6.23 2.20 -5.65
CA ASP A 13 -7.24 1.40 -6.36
C ASP A 13 -6.58 0.30 -7.19
N GLU A 14 -5.48 0.61 -7.85
CA GLU A 14 -4.73 -0.37 -8.63
C GLU A 14 -4.15 -1.47 -7.73
N VAL A 15 -3.54 -1.06 -6.62
CA VAL A 15 -2.95 -1.99 -5.64
C VAL A 15 -4.03 -2.84 -4.99
N GLY A 16 -5.17 -2.24 -4.71
CA GLY A 16 -6.32 -2.91 -4.09
C GLY A 16 -6.82 -4.13 -4.85
N LYS A 17 -6.54 -4.21 -6.15
CA LYS A 17 -6.91 -5.37 -6.97
C LYS A 17 -6.21 -6.64 -6.51
N PHE A 18 -5.09 -6.53 -5.82
CA PHE A 18 -4.35 -7.66 -5.29
C PHE A 18 -4.84 -8.10 -3.91
N LEU A 19 -5.70 -7.31 -3.29
CA LEU A 19 -6.25 -7.64 -1.99
C LEU A 19 -7.48 -8.51 -2.19
N LEU A 20 -7.49 -9.68 -1.59
CA LEU A 20 -8.58 -10.66 -1.75
C LEU A 20 -9.80 -10.35 -0.89
N LYS A 21 -9.68 -9.42 0.04
CA LYS A 21 -10.74 -9.09 1.00
C LYS A 21 -10.87 -7.59 1.16
N GLU A 22 -12.05 -7.16 1.58
CA GLU A 22 -12.28 -5.76 1.85
C GLU A 22 -11.47 -5.28 3.04
N GLY A 23 -11.02 -4.05 2.97
CA GLY A 23 -10.26 -3.44 4.05
C GLY A 23 -10.45 -1.94 4.08
N GLN A 24 -10.08 -1.36 5.20
CA GLN A 24 -10.06 0.09 5.36
C GLN A 24 -8.64 0.58 5.18
N CYS A 25 -8.48 1.56 4.31
CA CYS A 25 -7.17 2.09 3.95
C CYS A 25 -7.01 3.51 4.49
N HIS A 26 -5.90 3.77 5.11
CA HIS A 26 -5.54 5.12 5.58
C HIS A 26 -4.18 5.48 5.01
N VAL A 27 -4.06 6.71 4.54
CA VAL A 27 -2.82 7.21 3.97
C VAL A 27 -2.36 8.41 4.75
N TYR A 28 -1.10 8.43 5.12
CA TYR A 28 -0.48 9.53 5.86
C TYR A 28 0.70 10.06 5.08
N PHE A 29 0.81 11.38 5.01
CA PHE A 29 1.93 12.04 4.37
C PHE A 29 2.55 13.02 5.34
N TRP A 30 3.88 13.07 5.38
CA TRP A 30 4.57 14.09 6.18
C TRP A 30 5.94 14.36 5.57
N LYS A 31 6.53 15.44 6.03
CA LYS A 31 7.88 15.83 5.62
C LYS A 31 8.76 15.91 6.86
N ASP A 32 9.95 15.36 6.76
CA ASP A 32 10.94 15.42 7.82
C ASP A 32 12.29 15.73 7.19
N HIS A 33 12.88 16.83 7.61
CA HIS A 33 14.10 17.37 7.01
C HIS A 33 13.84 17.62 5.51
N HIS A 34 14.54 16.98 4.62
CA HIS A 34 14.37 17.19 3.18
C HIS A 34 13.70 16.00 2.50
N GLN A 35 13.13 15.09 3.29
CA GLN A 35 12.48 13.90 2.76
C GLN A 35 10.98 13.95 2.96
N PHE A 36 10.27 13.45 1.98
CA PHE A 36 8.81 13.28 2.03
C PHE A 36 8.50 11.82 2.34
N TYR A 37 7.59 11.61 3.28
CA TYR A 37 7.21 10.29 3.76
C TYR A 37 5.77 9.98 3.39
N ALA A 38 5.52 8.74 3.04
CA ALA A 38 4.17 8.24 2.82
C ALA A 38 4.02 6.95 3.61
N GLU A 39 2.91 6.81 4.30
CA GLU A 39 2.59 5.58 5.02
C GLU A 39 1.17 5.18 4.68
N VAL A 40 0.97 3.91 4.39
CA VAL A 40 -0.35 3.36 4.10
C VAL A 40 -0.61 2.22 5.07
N THR A 41 -1.77 2.26 5.70
CA THR A 41 -2.24 1.14 6.51
C THR A 41 -3.51 0.60 5.88
N VAL A 42 -3.64 -0.73 5.88
CA VAL A 42 -4.85 -1.41 5.40
C VAL A 42 -5.28 -2.40 6.47
N ASN A 43 -6.46 -2.20 6.97
CA ASN A 43 -7.02 -3.03 8.03
C ASN A 43 -8.13 -3.90 7.44
N THR A 44 -7.91 -5.21 7.42
CA THR A 44 -8.93 -6.18 7.02
C THR A 44 -9.38 -6.96 8.25
N ARG A 45 -10.38 -7.80 8.09
CA ARG A 45 -10.86 -8.63 9.20
C ARG A 45 -9.81 -9.59 9.71
N GLN A 46 -8.94 -10.07 8.83
CA GLN A 46 -7.96 -11.10 9.17
C GLN A 46 -6.56 -10.58 9.38
N LYS A 47 -6.23 -9.44 8.78
CA LYS A 47 -4.85 -8.98 8.78
C LYS A 47 -4.75 -7.47 8.70
N PHE A 48 -3.71 -6.94 9.33
CA PHE A 48 -3.33 -5.55 9.25
C PHE A 48 -2.07 -5.43 8.41
N PHE A 49 -2.10 -4.54 7.41
CA PHE A 49 -0.95 -4.27 6.55
C PHE A 49 -0.47 -2.85 6.81
N LYS A 50 0.82 -2.65 6.75
CA LYS A 50 1.41 -1.34 6.89
C LYS A 50 2.66 -1.25 6.01
N ALA A 51 2.79 -0.15 5.29
CA ALA A 51 3.98 0.12 4.50
C ALA A 51 4.35 1.59 4.67
N THR A 52 5.64 1.88 4.72
CA THR A 52 6.16 3.24 4.84
C THR A 52 7.30 3.41 3.84
N ALA A 53 7.36 4.57 3.20
CA ALA A 53 8.43 4.88 2.26
C ALA A 53 8.75 6.37 2.32
N HIS A 54 9.94 6.73 1.88
CA HIS A 54 10.32 8.13 1.79
C HIS A 54 11.14 8.38 0.53
N ALA A 55 11.11 9.61 0.07
CA ALA A 55 11.83 10.02 -1.12
C ALA A 55 11.96 11.55 -1.12
N ASP A 56 12.72 12.08 -2.07
CA ASP A 56 12.89 13.53 -2.23
C ASP A 56 11.60 14.20 -2.71
N ASP A 57 10.70 13.44 -3.29
CA ASP A 57 9.45 13.91 -3.86
C ASP A 57 8.30 13.09 -3.32
N ILE A 58 7.19 13.75 -2.99
CA ILE A 58 6.04 13.08 -2.37
C ILE A 58 5.37 12.06 -3.31
N TYR A 59 5.38 12.32 -4.61
CA TYR A 59 4.83 11.39 -5.59
C TYR A 59 5.69 10.13 -5.68
N ALA A 60 7.01 10.29 -5.63
CA ALA A 60 7.92 9.16 -5.60
C ALA A 60 7.73 8.33 -4.33
N ALA A 61 7.56 8.98 -3.19
CA ALA A 61 7.29 8.29 -1.92
C ALA A 61 5.98 7.52 -1.99
N THR A 62 4.97 8.10 -2.63
CA THR A 62 3.67 7.45 -2.83
C THR A 62 3.82 6.20 -3.68
N ASP A 63 4.56 6.29 -4.79
CA ASP A 63 4.82 5.14 -5.66
C ASP A 63 5.53 4.03 -4.89
N MET A 64 6.53 4.39 -4.13
CA MET A 64 7.33 3.42 -3.36
C MET A 64 6.49 2.71 -2.30
N VAL A 65 5.64 3.45 -1.59
CA VAL A 65 4.81 2.85 -0.55
C VAL A 65 3.75 1.93 -1.16
N CYS A 66 3.21 2.31 -2.31
CA CYS A 66 2.24 1.47 -3.02
C CYS A 66 2.88 0.18 -3.53
N ASP A 67 4.12 0.26 -4.03
CA ASP A 67 4.88 -0.92 -4.46
C ASP A 67 5.11 -1.89 -3.30
N LYS A 68 5.47 -1.35 -2.14
CA LYS A 68 5.68 -2.18 -0.94
C LYS A 68 4.39 -2.88 -0.52
N LEU A 69 3.28 -2.14 -0.55
CA LEU A 69 1.98 -2.68 -0.19
C LEU A 69 1.54 -3.77 -1.17
N GLU A 70 1.72 -3.53 -2.46
CA GLU A 70 1.42 -4.50 -3.51
C GLU A 70 2.17 -5.81 -3.27
N LYS A 71 3.44 -5.73 -2.97
CA LYS A 71 4.26 -6.91 -2.68
C LYS A 71 3.75 -7.68 -1.48
N GLN A 72 3.30 -6.97 -0.45
CA GLN A 72 2.71 -7.62 0.72
C GLN A 72 1.43 -8.37 0.35
N PHE A 73 0.57 -7.76 -0.47
CA PHE A 73 -0.68 -8.39 -0.91
C PHE A 73 -0.41 -9.62 -1.77
N ILE A 74 0.53 -9.52 -2.71
CA ILE A 74 0.89 -10.62 -3.59
C ILE A 74 1.46 -11.78 -2.78
N LYS A 75 2.31 -11.50 -1.81
CA LYS A 75 2.91 -12.52 -0.96
C LYS A 75 1.85 -13.31 -0.20
N VAL A 76 0.86 -12.62 0.35
CA VAL A 76 -0.25 -13.28 1.05
C VAL A 76 -1.04 -14.15 0.09
N LYS A 77 -1.31 -13.64 -1.12
CA LYS A 77 -2.03 -14.38 -2.15
C LYS A 77 -1.27 -15.64 -2.57
N GLU A 78 0.03 -15.53 -2.75
CA GLU A 78 0.89 -16.67 -3.12
C GLU A 78 0.90 -17.74 -2.05
N VAL A 79 1.02 -17.35 -0.80
CA VAL A 79 0.99 -18.29 0.33
C VAL A 79 -0.35 -19.03 0.34
N TYR A 80 -1.45 -18.30 0.20
CA TYR A 80 -2.79 -18.89 0.16
C TYR A 80 -2.94 -19.87 -1.00
N THR A 81 -2.50 -19.46 -2.19
CA THR A 81 -2.59 -20.29 -3.40
C THR A 81 -1.70 -21.53 -3.29
N GLY A 82 -0.49 -21.36 -2.77
CA GLY A 82 0.45 -22.46 -2.56
C GLY A 82 -0.09 -23.47 -1.56
N HIS A 83 -0.70 -23.00 -0.50
CA HIS A 83 -1.33 -23.87 0.51
C HIS A 83 -2.47 -24.69 -0.09
N LYS A 84 -3.28 -24.07 -0.94
CA LYS A 84 -4.35 -24.77 -1.66
C LYS A 84 -3.81 -25.84 -2.59
N LYS A 85 -2.71 -25.56 -3.26
CA LYS A 85 -2.09 -26.49 -4.21
C LYS A 85 -1.52 -27.72 -3.51
N THR A 86 -1.08 -27.56 -2.29
CA THR A 86 -0.50 -28.66 -1.54
C THR A 86 -1.53 -29.53 -0.84
N ALA A 87 -2.73 -29.03 -0.75
CA ALA A 87 -3.83 -29.79 -0.21
C ALA A 87 -4.43 -30.70 -1.27
#